data_8c9fcf38e989f3b4f4b0953f06f5a106
#
_entry.id   8c9fcf38e989f3b4f4b0953f06f5a106
#
_cell.length_a   1.000
_cell.length_b   1.000
_cell.length_c   1.000
_cell.angle_alpha   90.00
_cell.angle_beta   90.00
_cell.angle_gamma   90.00
#
_symmetry.space_group_name_H-M   'P 1'
#
loop_
_entity.id
_entity.type
_entity.pdbx_description
1 polymer ?
#
loop_
_entity_poly.entity_id
_entity_poly.type
_entity_poly.pdbx_seq_one_letter_code
_entity_poly.pdbx_strand_id
1 'polypeptide(L)'
;MKNNLLFTEHKLGPITLRNRAIRSAAFENMAYGNKPSQDLYDYHTAVARGGAAMTTVAYCSVTRSGVSFDGQLYIHDEIKEDLKKLTDGIHAEGAKASIQLGHCGNMTHFYTCKCMPVGASTGFNLYSPTLHRALKKEEIKDIVKAFGHAVDFCRECGFDCVEIHAGHGYLISQFLSPYTNRRRDEYGGSLENRMRFMNEVMAEVMEHAGNDMAVVVKTNMYDGFKSGLKVEECIRIAQEIEKHGVHALVLTAGFVSKAPFTVMGGAMPIKTLAHYMNPWSFWWLRLALRFVGHLMIPTVPFKELF
;
A
#
# COMPACT_ATOMS: atom_id res chain seq x y z
N MET A 1 21.34 -34.13 -0.88
CA MET A 1 20.74 -32.96 -0.19
C MET A 1 19.28 -32.90 -0.59
N LYS A 2 18.33 -32.91 0.35
CA LYS A 2 16.90 -32.71 0.00
C LYS A 2 16.81 -31.33 -0.67
N ASN A 3 16.29 -31.26 -1.90
CA ASN A 3 16.05 -30.00 -2.59
C ASN A 3 15.20 -29.11 -1.68
N ASN A 4 15.79 -28.01 -1.18
CA ASN A 4 15.08 -27.06 -0.37
C ASN A 4 14.12 -26.30 -1.30
N LEU A 5 12.82 -26.47 -1.15
CA LEU A 5 11.77 -25.88 -1.98
C LEU A 5 11.93 -24.36 -2.13
N LEU A 6 12.48 -23.67 -1.11
CA LEU A 6 12.74 -22.24 -1.15
C LEU A 6 13.59 -21.81 -2.34
N PHE A 7 14.58 -22.63 -2.72
CA PHE A 7 15.55 -22.31 -3.78
C PHE A 7 15.18 -22.92 -5.15
N THR A 8 13.94 -23.38 -5.32
CA THR A 8 13.44 -23.84 -6.62
C THR A 8 12.67 -22.73 -7.35
N GLU A 9 12.76 -22.73 -8.66
CA GLU A 9 11.96 -21.82 -9.49
C GLU A 9 10.47 -21.90 -9.16
N HIS A 10 9.79 -20.78 -9.32
CA HIS A 10 8.36 -20.67 -9.10
C HIS A 10 7.71 -19.78 -10.15
N LYS A 11 6.61 -20.23 -10.71
CA LYS A 11 5.81 -19.46 -11.66
C LYS A 11 4.81 -18.58 -10.89
N LEU A 12 4.87 -17.25 -11.10
CA LEU A 12 3.93 -16.29 -10.55
C LEU A 12 3.19 -15.63 -11.73
N GLY A 13 1.98 -16.13 -12.03
CA GLY A 13 1.26 -15.70 -13.23
C GLY A 13 2.11 -15.88 -14.50
N PRO A 14 2.34 -14.82 -15.28
CA PRO A 14 3.14 -14.89 -16.51
C PRO A 14 4.64 -14.93 -16.29
N ILE A 15 5.14 -14.57 -15.09
CA ILE A 15 6.58 -14.47 -14.82
C ILE A 15 7.13 -15.70 -14.09
N THR A 16 8.43 -15.98 -14.28
CA THR A 16 9.16 -17.01 -13.56
C THR A 16 10.14 -16.38 -12.58
N LEU A 17 10.06 -16.79 -11.33
CA LEU A 17 10.96 -16.39 -10.23
C LEU A 17 12.06 -17.43 -10.08
N ARG A 18 13.34 -17.02 -9.97
CA ARG A 18 14.50 -17.90 -9.78
C ARG A 18 14.48 -18.70 -8.48
N ASN A 19 13.68 -18.27 -7.50
CA ASN A 19 13.43 -18.94 -6.22
C ASN A 19 12.15 -18.36 -5.59
N ARG A 20 11.80 -18.76 -4.36
CA ARG A 20 10.57 -18.33 -3.68
C ARG A 20 10.76 -17.21 -2.66
N ALA A 21 11.92 -16.56 -2.66
CA ALA A 21 12.19 -15.43 -1.77
C ALA A 21 11.83 -14.11 -2.44
N ILE A 22 10.82 -13.43 -1.90
CA ILE A 22 10.35 -12.12 -2.37
C ILE A 22 10.50 -11.10 -1.24
N ARG A 23 11.15 -9.97 -1.51
CA ARG A 23 11.10 -8.81 -0.61
C ARG A 23 9.74 -8.16 -0.73
N SER A 24 8.90 -8.32 0.29
CA SER A 24 7.57 -7.71 0.35
C SER A 24 7.65 -6.20 0.43
N ALA A 25 6.65 -5.52 -0.13
CA ALA A 25 6.54 -4.06 -0.05
C ALA A 25 6.54 -3.57 1.41
N ALA A 26 7.45 -2.66 1.71
CA ALA A 26 7.50 -1.90 2.95
C ALA A 26 8.00 -0.50 2.60
N PHE A 27 7.33 0.54 3.09
CA PHE A 27 7.62 1.93 2.72
C PHE A 27 9.07 2.31 3.07
N GLU A 28 9.87 2.67 2.05
CA GLU A 28 11.28 2.97 2.19
C GLU A 28 11.55 4.43 2.58
N ASN A 29 10.66 5.36 2.20
CA ASN A 29 10.86 6.81 2.36
C ASN A 29 12.12 7.35 1.66
N MET A 30 12.45 6.78 0.51
CA MET A 30 13.66 7.08 -0.27
C MET A 30 13.37 7.75 -1.62
N ALA A 31 12.21 8.43 -1.75
CA ALA A 31 11.82 9.13 -2.97
C ALA A 31 11.87 10.66 -2.75
N TYR A 32 13.06 11.20 -2.75
CA TYR A 32 13.28 12.61 -2.46
C TYR A 32 12.69 13.52 -3.55
N GLY A 33 11.83 14.46 -3.17
CA GLY A 33 11.10 15.29 -4.12
C GLY A 33 10.12 14.49 -4.99
N ASN A 34 9.61 13.36 -4.48
CA ASN A 34 8.73 12.40 -5.17
C ASN A 34 9.38 11.73 -6.38
N LYS A 35 10.73 11.66 -6.44
CA LYS A 35 11.52 10.98 -7.48
C LYS A 35 12.35 9.86 -6.85
N PRO A 36 12.63 8.76 -7.58
CA PRO A 36 13.55 7.74 -7.12
C PRO A 36 14.91 8.35 -6.79
N SER A 37 15.47 7.99 -5.63
CA SER A 37 16.81 8.42 -5.22
C SER A 37 17.86 7.36 -5.52
N GLN A 38 19.14 7.73 -5.42
CA GLN A 38 20.24 6.76 -5.48
C GLN A 38 20.13 5.75 -4.32
N ASP A 39 19.68 6.17 -3.12
CA ASP A 39 19.48 5.27 -1.99
C ASP A 39 18.42 4.19 -2.30
N LEU A 40 17.33 4.56 -2.99
CA LEU A 40 16.30 3.60 -3.43
C LEU A 40 16.87 2.59 -4.43
N TYR A 41 17.66 3.06 -5.39
CA TYR A 41 18.34 2.23 -6.36
C TYR A 41 19.30 1.23 -5.67
N ASP A 42 20.18 1.73 -4.81
CA ASP A 42 21.18 0.92 -4.11
C ASP A 42 20.53 -0.11 -3.20
N TYR A 43 19.44 0.28 -2.53
CA TYR A 43 18.67 -0.63 -1.66
C TYR A 43 18.09 -1.82 -2.45
N HIS A 44 17.35 -1.57 -3.53
CA HIS A 44 16.71 -2.65 -4.28
C HIS A 44 17.69 -3.52 -5.07
N THR A 45 18.76 -2.94 -5.61
CA THR A 45 19.82 -3.69 -6.27
C THR A 45 20.61 -4.55 -5.27
N ALA A 46 20.84 -4.07 -4.04
CA ALA A 46 21.45 -4.88 -2.98
C ALA A 46 20.58 -6.08 -2.57
N VAL A 47 19.24 -5.88 -2.47
CA VAL A 47 18.29 -6.98 -2.20
C VAL A 47 18.32 -8.03 -3.32
N ALA A 48 18.33 -7.59 -4.57
CA ALA A 48 18.42 -8.45 -5.75
C ALA A 48 19.75 -9.23 -5.77
N ARG A 49 20.87 -8.55 -5.55
CA ARG A 49 22.22 -9.15 -5.44
C ARG A 49 22.31 -10.15 -4.30
N GLY A 50 21.61 -9.90 -3.19
CA GLY A 50 21.49 -10.81 -2.04
C GLY A 50 20.74 -12.11 -2.33
N GLY A 51 20.16 -12.27 -3.54
CA GLY A 51 19.55 -13.51 -4.00
C GLY A 51 18.02 -13.52 -3.97
N ALA A 52 17.34 -12.47 -3.55
CA ALA A 52 15.87 -12.39 -3.66
C ALA A 52 15.44 -12.54 -5.13
N ALA A 53 14.39 -13.33 -5.37
CA ALA A 53 13.86 -13.53 -6.71
C ALA A 53 13.07 -12.34 -7.24
N MET A 54 12.48 -11.56 -6.34
CA MET A 54 11.75 -10.34 -6.65
C MET A 54 11.87 -9.34 -5.51
N THR A 55 11.95 -8.06 -5.82
CA THR A 55 11.90 -6.97 -4.83
C THR A 55 10.80 -6.00 -5.21
N THR A 56 10.00 -5.55 -4.20
CA THR A 56 8.85 -4.68 -4.42
C THR A 56 9.14 -3.28 -3.89
N VAL A 57 9.22 -2.31 -4.80
CA VAL A 57 9.32 -0.88 -4.47
C VAL A 57 8.03 -0.42 -3.79
N ALA A 58 8.12 0.27 -2.69
CA ALA A 58 6.96 0.69 -1.92
C ALA A 58 7.09 2.12 -1.38
N TYR A 59 6.11 2.86 -1.52
CA TYR A 59 4.84 2.67 -2.21
C TYR A 59 4.71 3.79 -3.26
N CYS A 60 4.12 3.51 -4.40
CA CYS A 60 3.86 4.50 -5.45
C CYS A 60 2.36 4.82 -5.51
N SER A 61 2.01 6.09 -5.33
CA SER A 61 0.63 6.51 -5.47
C SER A 61 0.23 6.61 -6.95
N VAL A 62 -0.97 6.12 -7.27
CA VAL A 62 -1.51 6.19 -8.65
C VAL A 62 -1.88 7.62 -9.06
N THR A 63 -2.05 8.53 -8.09
CA THR A 63 -2.32 9.97 -8.32
C THR A 63 -1.58 10.83 -7.29
N ARG A 64 -1.40 12.11 -7.58
CA ARG A 64 -0.83 13.06 -6.61
C ARG A 64 -1.64 13.15 -5.31
N SER A 65 -2.97 13.03 -5.39
CA SER A 65 -3.86 13.09 -4.23
C SER A 65 -3.72 11.91 -3.27
N GLY A 66 -3.13 10.80 -3.73
CA GLY A 66 -2.91 9.60 -2.94
C GLY A 66 -1.55 9.51 -2.27
N VAL A 67 -0.73 10.57 -2.30
CA VAL A 67 0.57 10.61 -1.62
C VAL A 67 0.37 10.80 -0.12
N SER A 68 0.97 9.94 0.71
CA SER A 68 0.85 9.98 2.18
C SER A 68 2.01 10.68 2.87
N PHE A 69 3.21 10.68 2.29
CA PHE A 69 4.42 11.29 2.83
C PHE A 69 5.26 11.97 1.74
N ASP A 70 6.07 12.97 2.11
CA ASP A 70 6.87 13.73 1.16
C ASP A 70 7.96 12.91 0.44
N GLY A 71 8.47 11.86 1.08
CA GLY A 71 9.46 10.93 0.53
C GLY A 71 8.85 9.76 -0.27
N GLN A 72 7.67 9.94 -0.86
CA GLN A 72 6.92 8.90 -1.54
C GLN A 72 6.80 9.17 -3.04
N LEU A 73 6.82 8.10 -3.83
CA LEU A 73 6.57 8.14 -5.26
C LEU A 73 5.07 8.36 -5.57
N TYR A 74 4.80 8.98 -6.69
CA TYR A 74 3.50 8.91 -7.37
C TYR A 74 3.72 8.88 -8.89
N ILE A 75 2.76 8.36 -9.65
CA ILE A 75 2.85 8.22 -11.10
C ILE A 75 2.83 9.59 -11.78
N HIS A 76 3.91 9.92 -12.48
CA HIS A 76 4.05 11.08 -13.37
C HIS A 76 5.25 10.88 -14.29
N ASP A 77 5.24 11.52 -15.47
CA ASP A 77 6.20 11.26 -16.54
C ASP A 77 7.67 11.52 -16.16
N GLU A 78 7.92 12.48 -15.29
CA GLU A 78 9.29 12.87 -14.91
C GLU A 78 10.08 11.77 -14.17
N ILE A 79 9.41 10.72 -13.63
CA ILE A 79 10.10 9.63 -12.92
C ILE A 79 10.33 8.40 -13.79
N LYS A 80 9.88 8.42 -15.04
CA LYS A 80 9.89 7.25 -15.92
C LYS A 80 11.29 6.70 -16.16
N GLU A 81 12.22 7.57 -16.52
CA GLU A 81 13.62 7.18 -16.79
C GLU A 81 14.33 6.70 -15.52
N ASP A 82 14.07 7.34 -14.37
CA ASP A 82 14.64 6.93 -13.09
C ASP A 82 14.12 5.57 -12.65
N LEU A 83 12.82 5.29 -12.84
CA LEU A 83 12.24 3.98 -12.56
C LEU A 83 12.76 2.91 -13.53
N LYS A 84 12.93 3.26 -14.81
CA LYS A 84 13.53 2.34 -15.79
C LYS A 84 14.98 1.99 -15.41
N LYS A 85 15.77 2.96 -15.00
CA LYS A 85 17.12 2.71 -14.47
C LYS A 85 17.09 1.78 -13.27
N LEU A 86 16.10 1.94 -12.36
CA LEU A 86 15.95 1.09 -11.20
C LEU A 86 15.61 -0.36 -11.57
N THR A 87 14.66 -0.57 -12.48
CA THR A 87 14.29 -1.91 -12.95
C THR A 87 15.42 -2.59 -13.70
N ASP A 88 16.13 -1.87 -14.59
CA ASP A 88 17.32 -2.37 -15.30
C ASP A 88 18.41 -2.82 -14.29
N GLY A 89 18.63 -2.05 -13.21
CA GLY A 89 19.56 -2.41 -12.14
C GLY A 89 19.17 -3.67 -11.37
N ILE A 90 17.87 -3.83 -11.06
CA ILE A 90 17.32 -5.03 -10.41
C ILE A 90 17.48 -6.26 -11.33
N HIS A 91 17.15 -6.11 -12.62
CA HIS A 91 17.27 -7.18 -13.63
C HIS A 91 18.73 -7.60 -13.85
N ALA A 92 19.67 -6.66 -13.84
CA ALA A 92 21.09 -6.96 -13.95
C ALA A 92 21.61 -7.90 -12.84
N GLU A 93 20.99 -7.86 -11.65
CA GLU A 93 21.26 -8.78 -10.53
C GLU A 93 20.42 -10.07 -10.60
N GLY A 94 19.68 -10.31 -11.70
CA GLY A 94 18.91 -11.52 -11.96
C GLY A 94 17.60 -11.65 -11.15
N ALA A 95 17.08 -10.57 -10.58
CA ALA A 95 15.79 -10.54 -9.88
C ALA A 95 14.71 -9.91 -10.74
N LYS A 96 13.45 -10.16 -10.41
CA LYS A 96 12.27 -9.49 -10.95
C LYS A 96 11.98 -8.20 -10.19
N ALA A 97 11.52 -7.17 -10.90
CA ALA A 97 11.12 -5.89 -10.33
C ALA A 97 9.62 -5.82 -10.13
N SER A 98 9.20 -5.46 -8.92
CA SER A 98 7.79 -5.22 -8.57
C SER A 98 7.63 -3.84 -7.95
N ILE A 99 6.44 -3.25 -8.09
CA ILE A 99 6.10 -1.97 -7.47
C ILE A 99 4.71 -2.03 -6.84
N GLN A 100 4.58 -1.49 -5.61
CA GLN A 100 3.30 -1.40 -4.93
C GLN A 100 2.55 -0.14 -5.36
N LEU A 101 1.37 -0.29 -5.93
CA LEU A 101 0.46 0.77 -6.35
C LEU A 101 -0.68 0.95 -5.35
N GLY A 102 -1.04 2.18 -5.06
CA GLY A 102 -2.15 2.46 -4.17
C GLY A 102 -2.57 3.93 -4.15
N HIS A 103 -3.48 4.24 -3.25
CA HIS A 103 -3.93 5.59 -2.92
C HIS A 103 -4.17 5.66 -1.42
N CYS A 104 -3.54 6.59 -0.71
CA CYS A 104 -3.59 6.62 0.75
C CYS A 104 -4.97 7.02 1.33
N GLY A 105 -5.85 7.57 0.50
CA GLY A 105 -7.14 8.06 0.98
C GLY A 105 -6.99 9.19 2.00
N ASN A 106 -7.54 9.00 3.19
CA ASN A 106 -7.46 9.98 4.28
C ASN A 106 -6.16 9.91 5.11
N MET A 107 -5.23 9.01 4.73
CA MET A 107 -3.95 8.83 5.42
C MET A 107 -2.89 9.81 4.92
N THR A 108 -3.25 11.08 4.77
CA THR A 108 -2.40 12.15 4.25
C THR A 108 -2.77 13.48 4.88
N HIS A 109 -2.02 14.51 4.54
CA HIS A 109 -2.25 15.88 4.95
C HIS A 109 -2.32 16.80 3.72
N PHE A 110 -3.08 17.89 3.80
CA PHE A 110 -3.22 18.88 2.73
C PHE A 110 -1.86 19.34 2.15
N TYR A 111 -0.88 19.58 3.03
CA TYR A 111 0.45 20.02 2.59
C TYR A 111 1.22 18.95 1.81
N THR A 112 0.95 17.67 2.05
CA THR A 112 1.58 16.54 1.36
C THR A 112 0.90 16.22 0.05
N CYS A 113 -0.41 15.98 0.05
CA CYS A 113 -1.14 15.63 -1.19
C CYS A 113 -1.50 16.84 -2.07
N LYS A 114 -1.31 18.08 -1.54
CA LYS A 114 -1.63 19.37 -2.22
C LYS A 114 -3.09 19.55 -2.61
N CYS A 115 -3.98 18.84 -1.94
CA CYS A 115 -5.43 18.91 -2.17
C CYS A 115 -6.19 18.57 -0.87
N MET A 116 -7.50 18.71 -0.87
CA MET A 116 -8.33 18.23 0.23
C MET A 116 -8.26 16.70 0.29
N PRO A 117 -7.77 16.10 1.39
CA PRO A 117 -7.76 14.66 1.55
C PRO A 117 -9.13 14.03 1.33
N VAL A 118 -9.15 12.83 0.76
CA VAL A 118 -10.38 12.11 0.41
C VAL A 118 -10.43 10.75 1.08
N GLY A 119 -11.62 10.16 1.16
CA GLY A 119 -11.80 8.81 1.70
C GLY A 119 -13.15 8.23 1.31
N ALA A 120 -13.47 7.05 1.81
CA ALA A 120 -14.77 6.43 1.56
C ALA A 120 -15.93 7.31 2.10
N SER A 121 -15.75 7.96 3.25
CA SER A 121 -16.72 8.85 3.88
C SER A 121 -16.06 10.12 4.42
N THR A 122 -16.82 11.16 4.65
CA THR A 122 -16.34 12.40 5.29
C THR A 122 -16.01 12.15 6.77
N GLY A 123 -14.92 12.73 7.25
CA GLY A 123 -14.51 12.59 8.63
C GLY A 123 -13.25 13.36 9.00
N PHE A 124 -12.72 13.02 10.17
CA PHE A 124 -11.45 13.52 10.68
C PHE A 124 -10.52 12.34 10.97
N ASN A 125 -9.29 12.39 10.47
CA ASN A 125 -8.28 11.40 10.75
C ASN A 125 -7.36 11.90 11.86
N LEU A 126 -7.35 11.20 13.00
CA LEU A 126 -6.51 11.54 14.16
C LEU A 126 -5.02 11.22 13.94
N TYR A 127 -4.72 10.22 13.10
CA TYR A 127 -3.34 9.81 12.82
C TYR A 127 -2.59 10.87 11.98
N SER A 128 -3.24 11.37 10.93
CA SER A 128 -2.81 12.58 10.20
C SER A 128 -3.83 13.67 10.49
N PRO A 129 -3.66 14.50 11.54
CA PRO A 129 -4.72 15.40 12.02
C PRO A 129 -5.28 16.28 10.91
N THR A 130 -6.27 15.76 10.18
CA THR A 130 -6.82 16.39 8.98
C THR A 130 -8.28 16.03 8.78
N LEU A 131 -9.03 17.00 8.29
CA LEU A 131 -10.35 16.78 7.73
C LEU A 131 -10.21 16.13 6.35
N HIS A 132 -11.13 15.23 6.03
CA HIS A 132 -11.24 14.63 4.71
C HIS A 132 -12.71 14.54 4.30
N ARG A 133 -12.94 14.58 3.01
CA ARG A 133 -14.29 14.43 2.43
C ARG A 133 -14.49 13.06 1.78
N ALA A 134 -15.75 12.66 1.66
CA ALA A 134 -16.09 11.50 0.84
C ALA A 134 -15.77 11.76 -0.63
N LEU A 135 -15.26 10.74 -1.32
CA LEU A 135 -15.16 10.72 -2.78
C LEU A 135 -16.56 10.77 -3.41
N LYS A 136 -16.72 11.55 -4.48
CA LYS A 136 -17.87 11.48 -5.38
C LYS A 136 -17.75 10.25 -6.28
N LYS A 137 -18.84 9.81 -6.89
CA LYS A 137 -18.84 8.61 -7.75
C LYS A 137 -17.94 8.77 -8.98
N GLU A 138 -17.92 9.95 -9.55
CA GLU A 138 -17.07 10.29 -10.69
C GLU A 138 -15.59 10.19 -10.30
N GLU A 139 -15.22 10.74 -9.15
CA GLU A 139 -13.84 10.67 -8.63
C GLU A 139 -13.40 9.23 -8.30
N ILE A 140 -14.34 8.37 -7.86
CA ILE A 140 -14.07 6.93 -7.70
C ILE A 140 -13.67 6.33 -9.05
N LYS A 141 -14.42 6.61 -10.12
CA LYS A 141 -14.12 6.13 -11.47
C LYS A 141 -12.79 6.67 -12.00
N ASP A 142 -12.47 7.91 -11.71
CA ASP A 142 -11.19 8.51 -12.10
C ASP A 142 -10.01 7.82 -11.41
N ILE A 143 -10.16 7.47 -10.11
CA ILE A 143 -9.14 6.72 -9.39
C ILE A 143 -9.01 5.28 -9.93
N VAL A 144 -10.11 4.62 -10.27
CA VAL A 144 -10.08 3.30 -10.91
C VAL A 144 -9.25 3.34 -12.18
N LYS A 145 -9.53 4.27 -13.09
CA LYS A 145 -8.75 4.48 -14.33
C LYS A 145 -7.27 4.82 -14.06
N ALA A 146 -6.99 5.58 -12.99
CA ALA A 146 -5.62 5.88 -12.60
C ALA A 146 -4.83 4.62 -12.19
N PHE A 147 -5.47 3.59 -11.63
CA PHE A 147 -4.84 2.30 -11.39
C PHE A 147 -4.46 1.60 -12.69
N GLY A 148 -5.36 1.55 -13.70
CA GLY A 148 -5.05 0.99 -15.01
C GLY A 148 -3.90 1.72 -15.69
N HIS A 149 -3.97 3.05 -15.76
CA HIS A 149 -2.87 3.87 -16.30
C HIS A 149 -1.55 3.63 -15.57
N ALA A 150 -1.57 3.46 -14.24
CA ALA A 150 -0.38 3.17 -13.45
C ALA A 150 0.25 1.82 -13.82
N VAL A 151 -0.55 0.81 -14.18
CA VAL A 151 -0.06 -0.50 -14.66
C VAL A 151 0.68 -0.34 -15.98
N ASP A 152 0.10 0.39 -16.96
CA ASP A 152 0.76 0.65 -18.24
C ASP A 152 2.06 1.41 -18.06
N PHE A 153 2.05 2.45 -17.23
CA PHE A 153 3.23 3.23 -16.89
C PHE A 153 4.33 2.35 -16.27
N CYS A 154 3.98 1.46 -15.33
CA CYS A 154 4.92 0.53 -14.72
C CYS A 154 5.50 -0.47 -15.72
N ARG A 155 4.68 -0.96 -16.68
CA ARG A 155 5.17 -1.82 -17.77
C ARG A 155 6.20 -1.08 -18.62
N GLU A 156 5.93 0.17 -19.00
CA GLU A 156 6.87 0.98 -19.77
C GLU A 156 8.17 1.28 -19.02
N CYS A 157 8.12 1.31 -17.68
CA CYS A 157 9.31 1.40 -16.82
C CYS A 157 10.02 0.07 -16.60
N GLY A 158 9.55 -1.06 -17.15
CA GLY A 158 10.21 -2.37 -17.07
C GLY A 158 9.88 -3.18 -15.82
N PHE A 159 8.82 -2.84 -15.06
CA PHE A 159 8.37 -3.70 -13.95
C PHE A 159 7.73 -4.99 -14.47
N ASP A 160 8.04 -6.10 -13.81
CA ASP A 160 7.49 -7.43 -14.10
C ASP A 160 6.18 -7.71 -13.33
N CYS A 161 5.97 -6.99 -12.24
CA CYS A 161 4.84 -7.23 -11.32
C CYS A 161 4.36 -5.91 -10.70
N VAL A 162 3.05 -5.80 -10.52
CA VAL A 162 2.45 -4.77 -9.67
C VAL A 162 1.79 -5.40 -8.44
N GLU A 163 1.97 -4.77 -7.27
CA GLU A 163 1.26 -5.13 -6.04
C GLU A 163 0.20 -4.07 -5.75
N ILE A 164 -1.07 -4.45 -5.73
CA ILE A 164 -2.15 -3.51 -5.39
C ILE A 164 -2.33 -3.44 -3.88
N HIS A 165 -2.26 -2.24 -3.33
CA HIS A 165 -2.37 -2.03 -1.89
C HIS A 165 -3.83 -1.90 -1.44
N ALA A 166 -4.40 -3.00 -0.93
CA ALA A 166 -5.77 -3.08 -0.44
C ALA A 166 -5.86 -3.26 1.09
N GLY A 167 -4.80 -2.93 1.83
CA GLY A 167 -4.71 -3.09 3.29
C GLY A 167 -4.42 -1.81 4.07
N HIS A 168 -4.16 -1.98 5.36
CA HIS A 168 -3.60 -1.00 6.30
C HIS A 168 -4.41 0.29 6.50
N GLY A 169 -5.66 0.38 6.01
CA GLY A 169 -6.46 1.60 6.10
C GLY A 169 -6.18 2.61 4.98
N TYR A 170 -5.55 2.20 3.87
CA TYR A 170 -5.44 3.00 2.66
C TYR A 170 -6.76 2.96 1.87
N LEU A 171 -6.89 3.65 0.76
CA LEU A 171 -8.19 3.95 0.17
C LEU A 171 -9.05 2.70 -0.10
N ILE A 172 -8.51 1.64 -0.72
CA ILE A 172 -9.27 0.40 -0.95
C ILE A 172 -9.71 -0.20 0.39
N SER A 173 -8.81 -0.30 1.37
CA SER A 173 -9.14 -0.75 2.73
C SER A 173 -10.17 0.15 3.42
N GLN A 174 -10.16 1.47 3.17
CA GLN A 174 -11.16 2.40 3.70
C GLN A 174 -12.57 2.14 3.13
N PHE A 175 -12.67 1.69 1.88
CA PHE A 175 -13.95 1.27 1.30
C PHE A 175 -14.40 -0.08 1.84
N LEU A 176 -13.50 -1.02 2.05
CA LEU A 176 -13.78 -2.35 2.58
C LEU A 176 -14.22 -2.31 4.04
N SER A 177 -13.54 -1.51 4.88
CA SER A 177 -13.77 -1.48 6.32
C SER A 177 -15.08 -0.75 6.70
N PRO A 178 -15.96 -1.39 7.49
CA PRO A 178 -17.18 -0.73 7.99
C PRO A 178 -16.88 0.45 8.93
N TYR A 179 -15.67 0.51 9.49
CA TYR A 179 -15.23 1.61 10.35
C TYR A 179 -15.13 2.94 9.60
N THR A 180 -14.57 2.93 8.39
CA THR A 180 -14.35 4.12 7.56
C THR A 180 -15.43 4.31 6.49
N ASN A 181 -16.04 3.23 6.02
CA ASN A 181 -17.09 3.29 5.00
C ASN A 181 -18.48 3.36 5.64
N ARG A 182 -18.99 4.57 5.76
CA ARG A 182 -20.35 4.88 6.24
C ARG A 182 -21.27 5.38 5.12
N ARG A 183 -20.94 5.05 3.87
CA ARG A 183 -21.74 5.42 2.70
C ARG A 183 -23.08 4.69 2.70
N ARG A 184 -24.07 5.33 2.06
CA ARG A 184 -25.43 4.80 1.90
C ARG A 184 -25.81 4.59 0.43
N ASP A 185 -24.82 4.71 -0.46
CA ASP A 185 -24.96 4.42 -1.88
C ASP A 185 -24.41 3.01 -2.22
N GLU A 186 -24.28 2.69 -3.50
CA GLU A 186 -23.83 1.40 -3.99
C GLU A 186 -22.38 1.03 -3.62
N TYR A 187 -21.62 1.95 -3.03
CA TYR A 187 -20.26 1.70 -2.53
C TYR A 187 -20.21 1.47 -1.02
N GLY A 188 -21.35 1.41 -0.31
CA GLY A 188 -21.41 1.27 1.14
C GLY A 188 -22.53 0.40 1.65
N GLY A 189 -22.56 0.16 2.97
CA GLY A 189 -23.54 -0.72 3.63
C GLY A 189 -23.08 -2.18 3.64
N SER A 190 -23.67 -3.02 2.79
CA SER A 190 -23.32 -4.46 2.73
C SER A 190 -21.85 -4.70 2.33
N LEU A 191 -21.32 -5.89 2.62
CA LEU A 191 -19.95 -6.24 2.23
C LEU A 191 -19.79 -6.19 0.71
N GLU A 192 -20.78 -6.65 -0.05
CA GLU A 192 -20.80 -6.62 -1.51
C GLU A 192 -20.63 -5.20 -2.05
N ASN A 193 -21.36 -4.24 -1.48
CA ASN A 193 -21.23 -2.83 -1.85
C ASN A 193 -19.87 -2.24 -1.44
N ARG A 194 -19.37 -2.61 -0.27
CA ARG A 194 -18.04 -2.16 0.19
C ARG A 194 -16.90 -2.73 -0.67
N MET A 195 -17.06 -3.93 -1.24
CA MET A 195 -16.12 -4.54 -2.19
C MET A 195 -16.19 -3.92 -3.60
N ARG A 196 -17.22 -3.17 -3.95
CA ARG A 196 -17.42 -2.64 -5.32
C ARG A 196 -16.23 -1.85 -5.85
N PHE A 197 -15.71 -0.90 -5.08
CA PHE A 197 -14.54 -0.12 -5.49
C PHE A 197 -13.31 -1.02 -5.71
N MET A 198 -13.06 -1.97 -4.82
CA MET A 198 -11.99 -2.96 -4.98
C MET A 198 -12.18 -3.77 -6.29
N ASN A 199 -13.38 -4.26 -6.54
CA ASN A 199 -13.68 -5.05 -7.74
C ASN A 199 -13.46 -4.26 -9.03
N GLU A 200 -13.86 -3.00 -9.06
CA GLU A 200 -13.61 -2.10 -10.19
C GLU A 200 -12.11 -1.88 -10.41
N VAL A 201 -11.34 -1.66 -9.33
CA VAL A 201 -9.87 -1.55 -9.43
C VAL A 201 -9.24 -2.84 -9.92
N MET A 202 -9.67 -4.03 -9.40
CA MET A 202 -9.11 -5.30 -9.84
C MET A 202 -9.40 -5.56 -11.32
N ALA A 203 -10.63 -5.30 -11.79
CA ALA A 203 -10.98 -5.46 -13.20
C ALA A 203 -10.11 -4.57 -14.10
N GLU A 204 -9.97 -3.31 -13.77
CA GLU A 204 -9.15 -2.34 -14.51
C GLU A 204 -7.67 -2.75 -14.53
N VAL A 205 -7.11 -3.11 -13.36
CA VAL A 205 -5.72 -3.55 -13.24
C VAL A 205 -5.45 -4.81 -14.04
N MET A 206 -6.33 -5.81 -13.98
CA MET A 206 -6.15 -7.07 -14.71
C MET A 206 -6.30 -6.89 -16.22
N GLU A 207 -7.20 -6.01 -16.68
CA GLU A 207 -7.32 -5.64 -18.09
C GLU A 207 -6.00 -5.03 -18.60
N HIS A 208 -5.45 -4.06 -17.88
CA HIS A 208 -4.20 -3.40 -18.24
C HIS A 208 -2.95 -4.29 -18.04
N ALA A 209 -2.95 -5.21 -17.06
CA ALA A 209 -1.85 -6.14 -16.86
C ALA A 209 -1.68 -7.15 -18.02
N GLY A 210 -2.77 -7.51 -18.67
CA GLY A 210 -2.75 -8.42 -19.79
C GLY A 210 -2.15 -9.79 -19.44
N ASN A 211 -1.33 -10.34 -20.36
CA ASN A 211 -0.73 -11.66 -20.22
C ASN A 211 0.78 -11.62 -19.93
N ASP A 212 1.37 -10.46 -19.69
CA ASP A 212 2.81 -10.27 -19.56
C ASP A 212 3.25 -9.70 -18.20
N MET A 213 2.34 -9.12 -17.43
CA MET A 213 2.63 -8.57 -16.10
C MET A 213 1.96 -9.37 -14.99
N ALA A 214 2.70 -9.72 -13.95
CA ALA A 214 2.12 -10.34 -12.77
C ALA A 214 1.38 -9.29 -11.91
N VAL A 215 0.24 -9.72 -11.33
CA VAL A 215 -0.53 -8.90 -10.38
C VAL A 215 -0.64 -9.65 -9.07
N VAL A 216 -0.24 -9.00 -7.98
CA VAL A 216 -0.45 -9.48 -6.62
C VAL A 216 -1.21 -8.43 -5.81
N VAL A 217 -1.91 -8.85 -4.77
CA VAL A 217 -2.71 -7.94 -3.94
C VAL A 217 -2.33 -8.09 -2.48
N LYS A 218 -1.93 -6.98 -1.85
CA LYS A 218 -1.74 -6.93 -0.40
C LYS A 218 -3.06 -6.57 0.27
N THR A 219 -3.61 -7.50 1.07
CA THR A 219 -4.89 -7.35 1.76
C THR A 219 -4.83 -7.75 3.21
N ASN A 220 -5.72 -7.18 4.03
CA ASN A 220 -5.81 -7.48 5.45
C ASN A 220 -6.47 -8.83 5.71
N MET A 221 -5.94 -9.59 6.68
CA MET A 221 -6.62 -10.73 7.30
C MET A 221 -7.67 -10.28 8.34
N TYR A 222 -7.51 -9.09 8.90
CA TYR A 222 -8.45 -8.39 9.81
C TYR A 222 -7.91 -6.97 10.09
N ASP A 223 -8.76 -6.08 10.56
CA ASP A 223 -8.35 -4.69 10.85
C ASP A 223 -7.70 -4.50 12.24
N GLY A 224 -7.83 -5.47 13.14
CA GLY A 224 -7.20 -5.44 14.47
C GLY A 224 -8.03 -4.70 15.55
N PHE A 225 -9.32 -4.41 15.31
CA PHE A 225 -10.21 -3.77 16.29
C PHE A 225 -11.69 -4.10 16.05
N LYS A 226 -12.52 -3.91 17.10
CA LYS A 226 -13.91 -4.41 17.16
C LYS A 226 -14.81 -3.94 16.01
N SER A 227 -14.70 -2.70 15.57
CA SER A 227 -15.55 -2.09 14.51
C SER A 227 -14.95 -2.20 13.09
N GLY A 228 -13.80 -2.84 12.93
CA GLY A 228 -13.16 -3.08 11.65
C GLY A 228 -13.59 -4.39 11.00
N LEU A 229 -12.96 -4.71 9.87
CA LEU A 229 -13.12 -5.99 9.16
C LEU A 229 -12.79 -7.17 10.06
N LYS A 230 -13.61 -8.22 9.98
CA LYS A 230 -13.42 -9.50 10.62
C LYS A 230 -12.80 -10.51 9.67
N VAL A 231 -12.22 -11.58 10.22
CA VAL A 231 -11.58 -12.65 9.45
C VAL A 231 -12.54 -13.23 8.41
N GLU A 232 -13.80 -13.44 8.76
CA GLU A 232 -14.82 -14.02 7.87
C GLU A 232 -15.11 -13.12 6.65
N GLU A 233 -15.14 -11.79 6.85
CA GLU A 233 -15.28 -10.83 5.77
C GLU A 233 -14.00 -10.79 4.90
N CYS A 234 -12.82 -10.85 5.52
CA CYS A 234 -11.54 -10.86 4.80
C CYS A 234 -11.36 -12.13 3.96
N ILE A 235 -11.86 -13.30 4.41
CA ILE A 235 -11.89 -14.52 3.59
C ILE A 235 -12.74 -14.29 2.33
N ARG A 236 -13.93 -13.69 2.47
CA ARG A 236 -14.80 -13.39 1.31
C ARG A 236 -14.16 -12.36 0.38
N ILE A 237 -13.47 -11.35 0.91
CA ILE A 237 -12.71 -10.38 0.13
C ILE A 237 -11.58 -11.08 -0.65
N ALA A 238 -10.83 -11.98 -0.03
CA ALA A 238 -9.77 -12.75 -0.69
C ALA A 238 -10.30 -13.63 -1.81
N GLN A 239 -11.44 -14.31 -1.59
CA GLN A 239 -12.12 -15.10 -2.61
C GLN A 239 -12.63 -14.24 -3.78
N GLU A 240 -13.06 -13.02 -3.49
CA GLU A 240 -13.50 -12.11 -4.55
C GLU A 240 -12.32 -11.60 -5.39
N ILE A 241 -11.17 -11.27 -4.74
CA ILE A 241 -9.93 -10.92 -5.43
C ILE A 241 -9.47 -12.09 -6.34
N GLU A 242 -9.53 -13.33 -5.86
CA GLU A 242 -9.15 -14.53 -6.63
C GLU A 242 -9.97 -14.67 -7.92
N LYS A 243 -11.28 -14.36 -7.90
CA LYS A 243 -12.15 -14.42 -9.09
C LYS A 243 -11.72 -13.48 -10.22
N HIS A 244 -11.01 -12.41 -9.91
CA HIS A 244 -10.44 -11.52 -10.92
C HIS A 244 -9.20 -12.09 -11.61
N GLY A 245 -8.70 -13.27 -11.19
CA GLY A 245 -7.51 -13.89 -11.78
C GLY A 245 -6.18 -13.34 -11.27
N VAL A 246 -6.19 -12.69 -10.10
CA VAL A 246 -4.97 -12.20 -9.42
C VAL A 246 -4.03 -13.37 -9.11
N HIS A 247 -2.73 -13.19 -9.31
CA HIS A 247 -1.75 -14.26 -9.28
C HIS A 247 -1.30 -14.68 -7.89
N ALA A 248 -1.36 -13.77 -6.90
CA ALA A 248 -1.09 -14.10 -5.48
C ALA A 248 -1.67 -13.04 -4.53
N LEU A 249 -1.85 -13.46 -3.27
CA LEU A 249 -2.19 -12.58 -2.15
C LEU A 249 -0.97 -12.39 -1.24
N VAL A 250 -0.72 -11.14 -0.84
CA VAL A 250 0.23 -10.79 0.20
C VAL A 250 -0.57 -10.48 1.48
N LEU A 251 -0.59 -11.43 2.40
CA LEU A 251 -1.40 -11.32 3.60
C LEU A 251 -0.75 -10.37 4.61
N THR A 252 -1.56 -9.46 5.14
CA THR A 252 -1.17 -8.52 6.17
C THR A 252 -2.31 -8.33 7.18
N ALA A 253 -2.15 -7.44 8.16
CA ALA A 253 -3.18 -7.17 9.15
C ALA A 253 -3.04 -5.75 9.72
N GLY A 254 -4.13 -5.24 10.26
CA GLY A 254 -4.15 -3.96 10.95
C GLY A 254 -4.58 -2.78 10.10
N PHE A 255 -4.75 -1.66 10.79
CA PHE A 255 -5.25 -0.40 10.24
C PHE A 255 -4.41 0.72 10.84
N VAL A 256 -3.52 1.34 10.07
CA VAL A 256 -2.46 2.24 10.57
C VAL A 256 -2.99 3.35 11.47
N SER A 257 -4.13 3.96 11.13
CA SER A 257 -4.70 5.04 11.93
C SER A 257 -5.42 4.60 13.22
N LYS A 258 -5.66 3.29 13.41
CA LYS A 258 -6.45 2.78 14.55
C LYS A 258 -5.76 1.63 15.30
N ALA A 259 -5.11 0.75 14.59
CA ALA A 259 -4.41 -0.42 15.11
C ALA A 259 -3.00 -0.56 14.49
N PRO A 260 -2.12 0.45 14.64
CA PRO A 260 -0.81 0.49 13.97
C PRO A 260 0.14 -0.62 14.42
N PHE A 261 -0.01 -1.13 15.64
CA PHE A 261 0.82 -2.16 16.22
C PHE A 261 0.79 -3.48 15.44
N THR A 262 -0.31 -3.82 14.77
CA THR A 262 -0.40 -5.00 13.91
C THR A 262 0.53 -4.92 12.70
N VAL A 263 0.69 -3.71 12.16
CA VAL A 263 1.57 -3.43 11.02
C VAL A 263 3.03 -3.33 11.47
N MET A 264 3.28 -2.77 12.66
CA MET A 264 4.62 -2.44 13.15
C MET A 264 5.27 -3.54 13.99
N GLY A 265 4.53 -4.60 14.32
CA GLY A 265 5.06 -5.78 15.00
C GLY A 265 5.47 -5.59 16.46
N GLY A 266 5.00 -4.54 17.14
CA GLY A 266 5.36 -4.29 18.55
C GLY A 266 4.85 -2.96 19.09
N ALA A 267 5.43 -2.53 20.20
CA ALA A 267 5.10 -1.26 20.82
C ALA A 267 5.44 -0.09 19.88
N MET A 268 4.51 0.86 19.75
CA MET A 268 4.71 2.05 18.92
C MET A 268 5.92 2.85 19.42
N PRO A 269 6.92 3.14 18.58
CA PRO A 269 8.10 3.91 18.98
C PRO A 269 7.77 5.42 19.04
N ILE A 270 6.95 5.83 20.02
CA ILE A 270 6.39 7.18 20.16
C ILE A 270 7.47 8.25 20.15
N LYS A 271 8.60 8.01 20.84
CA LYS A 271 9.71 8.98 20.89
C LYS A 271 10.34 9.18 19.52
N THR A 272 10.51 8.10 18.76
CA THR A 272 11.04 8.15 17.39
C THR A 272 10.06 8.87 16.45
N LEU A 273 8.77 8.53 16.51
CA LEU A 273 7.73 9.24 15.75
C LEU A 273 7.75 10.74 16.07
N ALA A 274 7.76 11.12 17.35
CA ALA A 274 7.83 12.51 17.75
C ALA A 274 9.13 13.20 17.29
N HIS A 275 10.24 12.47 17.15
CA HIS A 275 11.50 13.00 16.67
C HIS A 275 11.43 13.36 15.16
N TYR A 276 10.86 12.48 14.35
CA TYR A 276 10.76 12.67 12.88
C TYR A 276 9.57 13.52 12.42
N MET A 277 8.66 13.91 13.33
CA MET A 277 7.61 14.86 12.97
C MET A 277 8.21 16.21 12.63
N ASN A 278 7.72 16.83 11.54
CA ASN A 278 8.16 18.17 11.14
C ASN A 278 7.97 19.17 12.30
N PRO A 279 9.05 19.76 12.84
CA PRO A 279 8.98 20.61 14.03
C PRO A 279 8.20 21.92 13.80
N TRP A 280 8.10 22.37 12.55
CA TRP A 280 7.44 23.63 12.21
C TRP A 280 5.92 23.47 12.04
N SER A 281 5.47 22.32 11.53
CA SER A 281 4.05 22.09 11.25
C SER A 281 3.26 21.52 12.44
N PHE A 282 3.93 20.80 13.37
CA PHE A 282 3.27 20.03 14.43
C PHE A 282 3.99 20.11 15.78
N TRP A 283 4.65 21.23 16.09
CA TRP A 283 5.44 21.39 17.32
C TRP A 283 4.65 21.05 18.60
N TRP A 284 3.39 21.45 18.67
CA TRP A 284 2.50 21.18 19.81
C TRP A 284 2.13 19.69 19.92
N LEU A 285 1.89 19.02 18.78
CA LEU A 285 1.62 17.59 18.74
C LEU A 285 2.86 16.77 19.10
N ARG A 286 4.04 17.23 18.66
CA ARG A 286 5.33 16.63 19.04
C ARG A 286 5.56 16.73 20.56
N LEU A 287 5.24 17.87 21.17
CA LEU A 287 5.28 18.03 22.62
C LEU A 287 4.26 17.13 23.33
N ALA A 288 3.02 17.12 22.88
CA ALA A 288 1.98 16.25 23.42
C ALA A 288 2.37 14.77 23.36
N LEU A 289 2.88 14.29 22.22
CA LEU A 289 3.35 12.91 22.06
C LEU A 289 4.53 12.57 22.99
N ARG A 290 5.43 13.50 23.24
CA ARG A 290 6.54 13.29 24.17
C ARG A 290 6.10 13.07 25.62
N PHE A 291 5.07 13.79 26.08
CA PHE A 291 4.62 13.76 27.46
C PHE A 291 3.44 12.83 27.72
N VAL A 292 2.49 12.75 26.82
CA VAL A 292 1.25 11.98 26.98
C VAL A 292 1.01 10.93 25.88
N GLY A 293 1.95 10.76 24.96
CA GLY A 293 1.80 9.84 23.85
C GLY A 293 1.53 8.39 24.26
N HIS A 294 2.08 7.94 25.39
CA HIS A 294 1.82 6.64 25.98
C HIS A 294 0.36 6.45 26.45
N LEU A 295 -0.36 7.55 26.71
CA LEU A 295 -1.79 7.54 27.04
C LEU A 295 -2.70 7.59 25.80
N MET A 296 -2.18 8.20 24.72
CA MET A 296 -2.94 8.41 23.48
C MET A 296 -2.80 7.23 22.49
N ILE A 297 -1.69 6.53 22.54
CA ILE A 297 -1.35 5.43 21.62
C ILE A 297 -1.19 4.15 22.44
N PRO A 298 -1.94 3.09 22.13
CA PRO A 298 -1.79 1.81 22.82
C PRO A 298 -0.36 1.31 22.72
N THR A 299 0.29 1.09 23.88
CA THR A 299 1.69 0.66 23.97
C THR A 299 1.83 -0.83 24.29
N VAL A 300 0.71 -1.53 24.47
CA VAL A 300 0.71 -2.93 24.88
C VAL A 300 0.91 -3.83 23.66
N PRO A 301 1.99 -4.62 23.63
CA PRO A 301 2.16 -5.60 22.56
C PRO A 301 1.13 -6.72 22.70
N PHE A 302 0.82 -7.33 21.58
CA PHE A 302 -0.05 -8.48 21.40
C PHE A 302 0.14 -9.62 22.38
N LYS A 303 -0.49 -9.62 23.53
CA LYS A 303 -0.62 -10.81 24.37
C LYS A 303 -1.85 -11.67 24.05
N GLU A 304 -2.74 -11.20 23.18
CA GLU A 304 -4.05 -11.83 22.95
C GLU A 304 -4.34 -12.19 21.47
N LEU A 305 -3.34 -12.22 20.60
CA LEU A 305 -3.53 -12.49 19.16
C LEU A 305 -2.89 -13.78 18.65
N PHE A 306 -2.34 -14.61 19.55
CA PHE A 306 -1.86 -15.96 19.23
C PHE A 306 -2.33 -16.96 20.27
#